data_e90d65356386973434160e1697974a3d
#
_entry.id   e90d65356386973434160e1697974a3d
#
_cell.length_a   1.000
_cell.length_b   1.000
_cell.length_c   1.000
_cell.angle_alpha   90.00
_cell.angle_beta   90.00
_cell.angle_gamma   90.00
#
_symmetry.space_group_name_H-M   'P 1'
#
loop_
_entity.id
_entity.type
_entity.pdbx_description
1 polymer ?
#
loop_
_entity_poly.entity_id
_entity_poly.type
_entity_poly.pdbx_seq_one_letter_code
_entity_poly.pdbx_strand_id
1 'polypeptide(L)'
;MNAVAKPNEDRAAVIETRRLGKVYSEGSEAEVVALRDVDLRIGRGEFVAIMGPSGSGKSTLLHLLGCLDSPSSGTYHCDGTDVASLDAEGRAQLRLEKIGFVFQGFNLLPRMNALENVAMPMGYANVNRDER
;
A
#
# COMPACT_ATOMS: atom_id res chain seq x y z
N MET A 1 1.83 2.15 -18.26
CA MET A 1 2.76 1.90 -17.14
C MET A 1 3.58 0.66 -17.52
N ASN A 2 4.87 0.78 -17.73
CA ASN A 2 5.71 -0.38 -18.05
C ASN A 2 6.44 -0.77 -16.76
N ALA A 3 6.01 -1.84 -16.12
CA ALA A 3 6.79 -2.48 -15.08
C ALA A 3 7.90 -3.29 -15.76
N VAL A 4 9.14 -2.79 -15.75
CA VAL A 4 10.30 -3.49 -16.29
C VAL A 4 11.13 -3.99 -15.12
N ALA A 5 10.66 -5.04 -14.47
CA ALA A 5 11.53 -5.97 -13.75
C ALA A 5 10.95 -7.36 -13.97
N LYS A 6 11.74 -8.29 -14.53
CA LYS A 6 11.37 -9.70 -14.47
C LYS A 6 11.35 -10.08 -12.98
N PRO A 7 10.20 -10.51 -12.42
CA PRO A 7 10.15 -10.96 -11.04
C PRO A 7 11.13 -12.12 -10.87
N ASN A 8 11.90 -12.11 -9.80
CA ASN A 8 12.65 -13.29 -9.43
C ASN A 8 11.64 -14.31 -8.88
N GLU A 9 11.25 -15.27 -9.72
CA GLU A 9 10.20 -16.25 -9.42
C GLU A 9 10.56 -17.17 -8.24
N ASP A 10 11.84 -17.27 -7.92
CA ASP A 10 12.35 -18.13 -6.83
C ASP A 10 12.16 -17.53 -5.42
N ARG A 11 11.80 -16.25 -5.31
CA ARG A 11 11.58 -15.61 -4.01
C ARG A 11 10.11 -15.64 -3.62
N ALA A 12 9.84 -15.90 -2.33
CA ALA A 12 8.49 -15.75 -1.78
C ALA A 12 7.96 -14.33 -2.05
N ALA A 13 6.78 -14.23 -2.66
CA ALA A 13 6.17 -12.94 -2.95
C ALA A 13 5.73 -12.24 -1.66
N VAL A 14 6.12 -10.97 -1.52
CA VAL A 14 5.60 -10.07 -0.48
C VAL A 14 4.41 -9.26 -1.00
N ILE A 15 4.44 -8.92 -2.29
CA ILE A 15 3.32 -8.26 -2.98
C ILE A 15 3.01 -9.07 -4.23
N GLU A 16 1.74 -9.41 -4.41
CA GLU A 16 1.24 -10.01 -5.63
C GLU A 16 -0.11 -9.39 -6.00
N THR A 17 -0.20 -8.81 -7.19
CA THR A 17 -1.44 -8.29 -7.75
C THR A 17 -1.75 -8.98 -9.07
N ARG A 18 -3.04 -9.24 -9.33
CA ARG A 18 -3.51 -9.78 -10.60
C ARG A 18 -4.69 -8.97 -11.09
N ARG A 19 -4.53 -8.41 -12.28
CA ARG A 19 -5.51 -7.53 -12.95
C ARG A 19 -6.06 -6.46 -12.01
N LEU A 20 -5.19 -5.89 -11.17
CA LEU A 20 -5.56 -4.88 -10.20
C LEU A 20 -6.07 -3.63 -10.92
N GLY A 21 -7.26 -3.19 -10.58
CA GLY A 21 -7.89 -2.02 -11.15
C GLY A 21 -8.41 -1.06 -10.09
N LYS A 22 -8.42 0.23 -10.44
CA LYS A 22 -9.02 1.28 -9.62
C LYS A 22 -9.79 2.26 -10.48
N VAL A 23 -11.06 2.41 -10.14
CA VAL A 23 -11.97 3.40 -10.72
C VAL A 23 -12.44 4.31 -9.59
N TYR A 24 -12.34 5.61 -9.79
CA TYR A 24 -12.92 6.61 -8.88
C TYR A 24 -14.24 7.11 -9.44
N SER A 25 -15.19 7.38 -8.56
CA SER A 25 -16.53 7.87 -8.94
C SER A 25 -17.25 6.97 -9.94
N GLU A 26 -17.09 5.65 -9.79
CA GLU A 26 -17.68 4.65 -10.67
C GLU A 26 -19.17 4.87 -10.89
N GLY A 27 -19.61 4.81 -12.16
CA GLY A 27 -21.00 5.00 -12.55
C GLY A 27 -21.48 6.45 -12.56
N SER A 28 -20.61 7.44 -12.39
CA SER A 28 -20.92 8.86 -12.50
C SER A 28 -20.33 9.50 -13.77
N GLU A 29 -20.78 10.72 -14.11
CA GLU A 29 -20.18 11.50 -15.21
C GLU A 29 -18.71 11.89 -14.95
N ALA A 30 -18.25 11.79 -13.70
CA ALA A 30 -16.88 12.09 -13.28
C ALA A 30 -16.03 10.83 -13.09
N GLU A 31 -16.41 9.71 -13.69
CA GLU A 31 -15.67 8.46 -13.58
C GLU A 31 -14.23 8.59 -14.11
N VAL A 32 -13.26 8.16 -13.30
CA VAL A 32 -11.84 8.16 -13.65
C VAL A 32 -11.26 6.77 -13.45
N VAL A 33 -10.84 6.13 -14.53
CA VAL A 33 -10.07 4.88 -14.48
C VAL A 33 -8.61 5.21 -14.18
N ALA A 34 -8.21 5.07 -12.93
CA ALA A 34 -6.85 5.38 -12.46
C ALA A 34 -5.86 4.24 -12.68
N LEU A 35 -6.32 2.99 -12.56
CA LEU A 35 -5.54 1.79 -12.85
C LEU A 35 -6.38 0.77 -13.61
N ARG A 36 -5.74 0.06 -14.55
CA ARG A 36 -6.37 -1.01 -15.31
C ARG A 36 -5.44 -2.20 -15.44
N ASP A 37 -5.92 -3.36 -15.01
CA ASP A 37 -5.28 -4.67 -15.20
C ASP A 37 -3.77 -4.69 -14.84
N VAL A 38 -3.43 -4.19 -13.64
CA VAL A 38 -2.04 -4.15 -13.20
C VAL A 38 -1.67 -5.48 -12.55
N ASP A 39 -0.76 -6.20 -13.20
CA ASP A 39 -0.09 -7.38 -12.66
C ASP A 39 1.27 -6.99 -12.12
N LEU A 40 1.53 -7.27 -10.86
CA LEU A 40 2.78 -6.96 -10.19
C LEU A 40 3.12 -8.07 -9.21
N ARG A 41 4.39 -8.46 -9.20
CA ARG A 41 4.92 -9.37 -8.18
C ARG A 41 6.23 -8.80 -7.66
N ILE A 42 6.33 -8.67 -6.33
CA ILE A 42 7.54 -8.22 -5.64
C ILE A 42 7.93 -9.31 -4.64
N GLY A 43 9.12 -9.84 -4.80
CA GLY A 43 9.70 -10.85 -3.91
C GLY A 43 10.31 -10.23 -2.65
N ARG A 44 10.51 -11.06 -1.64
CA ARG A 44 11.14 -10.64 -0.39
C ARG A 44 12.57 -10.10 -0.63
N GLY A 45 12.88 -8.94 -0.06
CA GLY A 45 14.18 -8.29 -0.20
C GLY A 45 14.44 -7.62 -1.56
N GLU A 46 13.41 -7.45 -2.38
CA GLU A 46 13.53 -6.70 -3.62
C GLU A 46 13.41 -5.19 -3.40
N PHE A 47 14.14 -4.43 -4.19
CA PHE A 47 13.99 -2.99 -4.34
C PHE A 47 13.35 -2.70 -5.69
N VAL A 48 12.18 -2.06 -5.68
CA VAL A 48 11.39 -1.78 -6.88
C VAL A 48 11.13 -0.29 -7.02
N ALA A 49 11.37 0.26 -8.21
CA ALA A 49 11.02 1.64 -8.54
C ALA A 49 9.82 1.68 -9.50
N ILE A 50 8.80 2.48 -9.15
CA ILE A 50 7.64 2.72 -9.99
C ILE A 50 7.82 4.06 -10.71
N MET A 51 7.97 4.02 -12.03
CA MET A 51 8.25 5.20 -12.86
C MET A 51 7.13 5.44 -13.87
N GLY A 52 6.99 6.68 -14.29
CA GLY A 52 6.01 7.10 -15.31
C GLY A 52 5.69 8.59 -15.24
N PRO A 53 5.03 9.16 -16.25
CA PRO A 53 4.63 10.57 -16.26
C PRO A 53 3.60 10.89 -15.17
N SER A 54 3.36 12.19 -14.94
CA SER A 54 2.28 12.62 -14.06
C SER A 54 0.93 12.09 -14.56
N GLY A 55 0.05 11.69 -13.65
CA GLY A 55 -1.26 11.13 -14.00
C GLY A 55 -1.24 9.65 -14.44
N SER A 56 -0.08 8.96 -14.47
CA SER A 56 -0.01 7.54 -14.89
C SER A 56 -0.45 6.53 -13.82
N GLY A 57 -1.05 6.96 -12.71
CA GLY A 57 -1.57 6.07 -11.68
C GLY A 57 -0.57 5.62 -10.61
N LYS A 58 0.68 6.14 -10.58
CA LYS A 58 1.71 5.73 -9.59
C LYS A 58 1.26 5.90 -8.15
N SER A 59 0.74 7.06 -7.81
CA SER A 59 0.25 7.35 -6.44
C SER A 59 -0.93 6.47 -6.09
N THR A 60 -1.85 6.24 -7.03
CA THR A 60 -2.97 5.33 -6.84
C THR A 60 -2.49 3.91 -6.56
N LEU A 61 -1.52 3.41 -7.36
CA LEU A 61 -0.95 2.09 -7.12
C LEU A 61 -0.29 2.01 -5.74
N LEU A 62 0.51 3.02 -5.35
CA LEU A 62 1.14 3.06 -4.03
C LEU A 62 0.11 3.10 -2.89
N HIS A 63 -1.01 3.82 -3.05
CA HIS A 63 -2.10 3.82 -2.07
C HIS A 63 -2.75 2.45 -1.93
N LEU A 64 -2.99 1.74 -3.05
CA LEU A 64 -3.52 0.37 -3.00
C LEU A 64 -2.53 -0.59 -2.35
N LEU A 65 -1.24 -0.57 -2.76
CA LEU A 65 -0.20 -1.42 -2.20
C LEU A 65 0.03 -1.13 -0.70
N GLY A 66 -0.14 0.13 -0.30
CA GLY A 66 -0.10 0.55 1.10
C GLY A 66 -1.38 0.29 1.88
N CYS A 67 -2.39 -0.35 1.30
CA CYS A 67 -3.70 -0.58 1.93
C CYS A 67 -4.37 0.71 2.45
N LEU A 68 -4.04 1.88 1.86
CA LEU A 68 -4.68 3.16 2.17
C LEU A 68 -6.00 3.33 1.42
N ASP A 69 -6.17 2.58 0.33
CA ASP A 69 -7.38 2.54 -0.50
C ASP A 69 -7.68 1.08 -0.87
N SER A 70 -8.86 0.82 -1.43
CA SER A 70 -9.29 -0.50 -1.87
C SER A 70 -9.36 -0.58 -3.39
N PRO A 71 -8.98 -1.70 -4.01
CA PRO A 71 -9.13 -1.88 -5.44
C PRO A 71 -10.61 -1.95 -5.83
N SER A 72 -10.92 -1.53 -7.05
CA SER A 72 -12.25 -1.72 -7.66
C SER A 72 -12.37 -3.07 -8.36
N SER A 73 -11.25 -3.66 -8.78
CA SER A 73 -11.20 -4.98 -9.43
C SER A 73 -9.85 -5.65 -9.27
N GLY A 74 -9.79 -6.94 -9.60
CA GLY A 74 -8.59 -7.75 -9.49
C GLY A 74 -8.34 -8.25 -8.07
N THR A 75 -7.14 -8.79 -7.85
CA THR A 75 -6.72 -9.31 -6.54
C THR A 75 -5.42 -8.67 -6.08
N TYR A 76 -5.27 -8.54 -4.77
CA TYR A 76 -4.04 -8.08 -4.13
C TYR A 76 -3.75 -8.91 -2.90
N HIS A 77 -2.58 -9.55 -2.88
CA HIS A 77 -2.05 -10.28 -1.72
C HIS A 77 -0.82 -9.56 -1.17
N CYS A 78 -0.82 -9.33 0.13
CA CYS A 78 0.30 -8.79 0.88
C CYS A 78 0.80 -9.83 1.89
N ASP A 79 2.05 -10.28 1.72
CA ASP A 79 2.66 -11.34 2.53
C ASP A 79 1.75 -12.57 2.70
N GLY A 80 1.09 -13.00 1.61
CA GLY A 80 0.13 -14.11 1.57
C GLY A 80 -1.30 -13.80 2.00
N THR A 81 -1.56 -12.63 2.57
CA THR A 81 -2.90 -12.21 3.00
C THR A 81 -3.67 -11.58 1.84
N ASP A 82 -4.85 -12.08 1.53
CA ASP A 82 -5.77 -11.45 0.56
C ASP A 82 -6.35 -10.16 1.14
N VAL A 83 -5.90 -9.02 0.60
CA VAL A 83 -6.30 -7.69 1.07
C VAL A 83 -7.77 -7.38 0.77
N ALA A 84 -8.34 -7.98 -0.29
CA ALA A 84 -9.74 -7.76 -0.65
C ALA A 84 -10.71 -8.39 0.37
N SER A 85 -10.27 -9.44 1.08
CA SER A 85 -11.06 -10.08 2.13
C SER A 85 -11.09 -9.32 3.45
N LEU A 86 -10.25 -8.30 3.61
CA LEU A 86 -10.11 -7.53 4.84
C LEU A 86 -11.10 -6.36 4.90
N ASP A 87 -11.71 -6.18 6.05
CA ASP A 87 -12.44 -4.95 6.38
C ASP A 87 -11.50 -3.77 6.69
N ALA A 88 -12.03 -2.64 7.10
CA ALA A 88 -11.24 -1.45 7.40
C ALA A 88 -10.24 -1.67 8.56
N GLU A 89 -10.65 -2.43 9.58
CA GLU A 89 -9.83 -2.75 10.75
C GLU A 89 -8.72 -3.72 10.37
N GLY A 90 -9.01 -4.79 9.63
CA GLY A 90 -8.03 -5.75 9.13
C GLY A 90 -6.97 -5.09 8.24
N ARG A 91 -7.36 -4.15 7.37
CA ARG A 91 -6.39 -3.36 6.58
C ARG A 91 -5.55 -2.44 7.45
N ALA A 92 -6.11 -1.84 8.50
CA ALA A 92 -5.34 -1.03 9.44
C ALA A 92 -4.31 -1.87 10.19
N GLN A 93 -4.69 -3.08 10.61
CA GLN A 93 -3.79 -4.02 11.27
C GLN A 93 -2.67 -4.49 10.33
N LEU A 94 -3.00 -4.83 9.08
CA LEU A 94 -2.00 -5.22 8.08
C LEU A 94 -0.99 -4.09 7.83
N ARG A 95 -1.45 -2.83 7.74
CA ARG A 95 -0.55 -1.67 7.64
C ARG A 95 0.38 -1.56 8.83
N LEU A 96 -0.16 -1.69 10.03
CA LEU A 96 0.60 -1.58 11.26
C LEU A 96 1.71 -2.63 11.36
N GLU A 97 1.44 -3.85 10.92
CA GLU A 97 2.35 -4.98 11.07
C GLU A 97 3.35 -5.16 9.93
N LYS A 98 2.94 -4.81 8.70
CA LYS A 98 3.66 -5.22 7.49
C LYS A 98 4.18 -4.06 6.64
N ILE A 99 3.68 -2.84 6.81
CA ILE A 99 3.94 -1.74 5.89
C ILE A 99 4.53 -0.54 6.63
N GLY A 100 5.69 -0.09 6.19
CA GLY A 100 6.27 1.18 6.61
C GLY A 100 6.15 2.23 5.50
N PHE A 101 5.68 3.43 5.84
CA PHE A 101 5.58 4.55 4.90
C PHE A 101 6.67 5.57 5.13
N VAL A 102 7.31 6.00 4.03
CA VAL A 102 8.14 7.19 4.01
C VAL A 102 7.46 8.22 3.10
N PHE A 103 6.96 9.30 3.68
CA PHE A 103 6.22 10.32 2.96
C PHE A 103 7.16 11.44 2.45
N GLN A 104 6.79 12.08 1.34
CA GLN A 104 7.48 13.25 0.81
C GLN A 104 7.39 14.45 1.77
N GLY A 105 6.24 14.64 2.44
CA GLY A 105 6.08 15.52 3.58
C GLY A 105 6.29 14.75 4.88
N PHE A 106 6.72 15.40 5.93
CA PHE A 106 7.06 14.74 7.20
C PHE A 106 5.87 14.04 7.86
N ASN A 107 4.65 14.45 7.57
CA ASN A 107 3.39 13.92 8.13
C ASN A 107 3.39 13.79 9.66
N LEU A 108 4.12 14.70 10.33
CA LEU A 108 4.17 14.75 11.78
C LEU A 108 2.90 15.39 12.34
N LEU A 109 2.46 14.92 13.49
CA LEU A 109 1.37 15.53 14.24
C LEU A 109 1.87 16.80 14.94
N PRO A 110 1.38 18.01 14.56
CA PRO A 110 1.95 19.28 15.02
C PRO A 110 1.80 19.53 16.54
N ARG A 111 0.88 18.82 17.19
CA ARG A 111 0.60 18.93 18.62
C ARG A 111 1.41 17.97 19.49
N MET A 112 2.24 17.15 18.84
CA MET A 112 3.09 16.14 19.48
C MET A 112 4.56 16.54 19.32
N ASN A 113 5.37 16.29 20.34
CA ASN A 113 6.80 16.42 20.25
C ASN A 113 7.42 15.26 19.41
N ALA A 114 8.73 15.30 19.19
CA ALA A 114 9.40 14.30 18.35
C ALA A 114 9.29 12.88 18.93
N LEU A 115 9.45 12.73 20.24
CA LEU A 115 9.36 11.45 20.91
C LEU A 115 7.94 10.87 20.81
N GLU A 116 6.93 11.69 21.03
CA GLU A 116 5.51 11.30 20.91
C GLU A 116 5.15 10.86 19.50
N ASN A 117 5.64 11.58 18.46
CA ASN A 117 5.44 11.18 17.06
C ASN A 117 6.07 9.83 16.75
N VAL A 118 7.27 9.54 17.26
CA VAL A 118 7.95 8.25 17.07
C VAL A 118 7.27 7.14 17.86
N ALA A 119 6.80 7.41 19.08
CA ALA A 119 6.18 6.42 19.94
C ALA A 119 4.72 6.09 19.56
N MET A 120 4.05 6.97 18.80
CA MET A 120 2.63 6.82 18.49
C MET A 120 2.28 5.48 17.81
N PRO A 121 3.00 4.99 16.79
CA PRO A 121 2.71 3.68 16.18
C PRO A 121 2.83 2.53 17.17
N MET A 122 3.74 2.61 18.13
CA MET A 122 3.87 1.60 19.19
C MET A 122 2.63 1.53 20.08
N GLY A 123 1.92 2.67 20.24
CA GLY A 123 0.65 2.74 20.93
C GLY A 123 -0.44 1.93 20.23
N TYR A 124 -0.53 2.04 18.93
CA TYR A 124 -1.48 1.25 18.12
C TYR A 124 -1.11 -0.24 18.11
N ALA A 125 0.17 -0.57 18.19
CA ALA A 125 0.66 -1.95 18.30
C ALA A 125 0.53 -2.55 19.71
N ASN A 126 -0.14 -1.85 20.65
CA ASN A 126 -0.29 -2.27 22.06
C ASN A 126 1.03 -2.56 22.77
N VAL A 127 2.13 -1.94 22.34
CA VAL A 127 3.41 -2.01 23.09
C VAL A 127 3.22 -1.37 24.45
N ASN A 128 3.76 -1.98 25.50
CA ASN A 128 3.67 -1.46 26.85
C ASN A 128 4.28 -0.05 26.93
N ARG A 129 3.66 0.82 27.78
CA ARG A 129 4.08 2.22 27.91
C ARG A 129 5.54 2.37 28.32
N ASP A 130 6.04 1.46 29.15
CA ASP A 130 7.42 1.49 29.66
C ASP A 130 8.45 1.02 28.62
N GLU A 131 7.99 0.37 27.54
CA GLU A 131 8.81 -0.10 26.40
C GLU A 131 8.82 0.88 25.22
N ARG A 132 7.96 1.88 25.24
CA ARG A 132 7.86 2.91 24.19
C ARG A 132 8.89 4.00 24.46
#